data_dd52576bdd588c7bbc57854c03e73ba5
#
_entry.id   dd52576bdd588c7bbc57854c03e73ba5
#
_cell.length_a   1.000
_cell.length_b   1.000
_cell.length_c   1.000
_cell.angle_alpha   90.00
_cell.angle_beta   90.00
_cell.angle_gamma   90.00
#
_symmetry.space_group_name_H-M   'P 1'
#
loop_
_entity.id
_entity.type
_entity.pdbx_description
1 polymer ?
#
loop_
_entity_poly.entity_id
_entity_poly.type
_entity_poly.pdbx_seq_one_letter_code
_entity_poly.pdbx_strand_id
1 'polypeptide(L)'
;MKIKHLFVSILLATGFQPMIAQSALQQQFVNSSVQEARPWTFWYWMFGAVTPEGITADLEAMHRVGLGGAYLMPIKGVEQGPQYEGKAQQLTPEWWRMVTHSMREADRLGM
;
A
#
# COMPACT_ATOMS: atom_id res chain seq x y z
N MET A 1 29.77 58.50 -0.12
CA MET A 1 29.77 57.62 -1.28
C MET A 1 30.07 56.13 -0.91
N LYS A 2 29.50 55.64 0.17
CA LYS A 2 29.72 54.22 0.63
C LYS A 2 28.42 53.42 0.88
N ILE A 3 27.25 53.97 0.57
CA ILE A 3 25.95 53.29 0.86
C ILE A 3 25.37 52.57 -0.36
N LYS A 4 25.83 52.90 -1.58
CA LYS A 4 25.28 52.27 -2.81
C LYS A 4 25.71 50.81 -3.07
N HIS A 5 26.79 50.36 -2.46
CA HIS A 5 27.27 48.94 -2.67
C HIS A 5 26.67 47.95 -1.70
N LEU A 6 26.07 48.40 -0.60
CA LEU A 6 25.47 47.50 0.42
C LEU A 6 24.12 46.95 -0.02
N PHE A 7 23.36 47.71 -0.82
CA PHE A 7 22.04 47.27 -1.29
C PHE A 7 22.07 46.23 -2.41
N VAL A 8 23.13 46.22 -3.22
CA VAL A 8 23.26 45.24 -4.32
C VAL A 8 23.62 43.85 -3.79
N SER A 9 24.41 43.77 -2.72
CA SER A 9 24.80 42.47 -2.12
C SER A 9 23.67 41.75 -1.39
N ILE A 10 22.68 42.46 -0.86
CA ILE A 10 21.55 41.89 -0.15
C ILE A 10 20.51 41.30 -1.13
N LEU A 11 20.36 41.88 -2.33
CA LEU A 11 19.40 41.38 -3.33
C LEU A 11 19.84 40.07 -3.99
N LEU A 12 21.14 39.79 -4.03
CA LEU A 12 21.69 38.54 -4.59
C LEU A 12 21.56 37.33 -3.67
N ALA A 13 21.40 37.53 -2.35
CA ALA A 13 21.30 36.44 -1.39
C ALA A 13 19.87 35.89 -1.25
N THR A 14 18.83 36.59 -1.69
CA THR A 14 17.43 36.16 -1.56
C THR A 14 16.89 35.40 -2.76
N GLY A 15 17.60 35.36 -3.88
CA GLY A 15 17.14 34.76 -5.13
C GLY A 15 17.34 33.22 -5.25
N PHE A 16 18.10 32.59 -4.35
CA PHE A 16 18.49 31.19 -4.51
C PHE A 16 17.72 30.19 -3.66
N GLN A 17 16.90 30.62 -2.73
CA GLN A 17 16.19 29.70 -1.83
C GLN A 17 14.99 28.93 -2.41
N PRO A 18 14.18 29.43 -3.35
CA PRO A 18 13.01 28.70 -3.84
C PRO A 18 13.38 27.47 -4.69
N MET A 19 14.52 27.47 -5.36
CA MET A 19 14.91 26.38 -6.26
C MET A 19 15.36 25.10 -5.53
N ILE A 20 15.98 25.25 -4.36
CA ILE A 20 16.43 24.09 -3.56
C ILE A 20 15.25 23.41 -2.87
N ALA A 21 14.31 24.19 -2.36
CA ALA A 21 13.11 23.66 -1.72
C ALA A 21 12.20 22.93 -2.73
N GLN A 22 12.08 23.43 -3.94
CA GLN A 22 11.30 22.82 -5.00
C GLN A 22 11.90 21.52 -5.49
N SER A 23 13.24 21.41 -5.59
CA SER A 23 13.93 20.17 -5.95
C SER A 23 13.83 19.11 -4.86
N ALA A 24 13.90 19.50 -3.58
CA ALA A 24 13.75 18.58 -2.45
C ALA A 24 12.32 18.03 -2.37
N LEU A 25 11.29 18.87 -2.56
CA LEU A 25 9.89 18.45 -2.59
C LEU A 25 9.61 17.51 -3.76
N GLN A 26 10.15 17.79 -4.93
CA GLN A 26 10.03 16.93 -6.12
C GLN A 26 10.69 15.58 -5.90
N GLN A 27 11.89 15.53 -5.31
CA GLN A 27 12.56 14.29 -4.96
C GLN A 27 11.79 13.48 -3.91
N GLN A 28 11.22 14.13 -2.90
CA GLN A 28 10.36 13.47 -1.92
C GLN A 28 9.10 12.89 -2.56
N PHE A 29 8.49 13.58 -3.51
CA PHE A 29 7.32 13.10 -4.23
C PHE A 29 7.63 11.89 -5.12
N VAL A 30 8.74 11.92 -5.85
CA VAL A 30 9.16 10.81 -6.72
C VAL A 30 9.66 9.60 -5.92
N ASN A 31 10.29 9.84 -4.76
CA ASN A 31 10.85 8.81 -3.88
C ASN A 31 9.95 8.55 -2.66
N SER A 32 8.66 8.81 -2.75
CA SER A 32 7.73 8.57 -1.64
C SER A 32 7.62 7.07 -1.35
N SER A 33 8.54 6.58 -0.52
CA SER A 33 8.51 5.23 0.07
C SER A 33 7.71 5.18 1.37
N VAL A 34 6.81 6.15 1.58
CA VAL A 34 6.03 6.22 2.81
C VAL A 34 4.98 5.10 2.77
N GLN A 35 5.04 4.20 3.73
CA GLN A 35 4.14 3.05 3.86
C GLN A 35 2.66 3.47 3.73
N GLU A 36 2.29 4.60 4.33
CA GLU A 36 0.94 5.16 4.31
C GLU A 36 0.47 5.64 2.92
N ALA A 37 1.41 5.91 2.00
CA ALA A 37 1.10 6.35 0.64
C ALA A 37 0.99 5.18 -0.37
N ARG A 38 1.23 3.95 0.07
CA ARG A 38 1.08 2.78 -0.81
C ARG A 38 -0.38 2.53 -1.14
N PRO A 39 -0.71 2.19 -2.39
CA PRO A 39 -2.08 1.88 -2.77
C PRO A 39 -2.57 0.59 -2.12
N TRP A 40 -3.88 0.50 -1.91
CA TRP A 40 -4.56 -0.69 -1.43
C TRP A 40 -5.44 -1.25 -2.53
N THR A 41 -5.70 -2.57 -2.49
CA THR A 41 -6.56 -3.25 -3.46
C THR A 41 -7.68 -4.02 -2.78
N PHE A 42 -8.74 -4.33 -3.52
CA PHE A 42 -9.71 -5.32 -3.08
C PHE A 42 -9.16 -6.72 -3.33
N TRP A 43 -9.37 -7.61 -2.36
CA TRP A 43 -8.92 -9.00 -2.42
C TRP A 43 -10.10 -9.93 -2.22
N TYR A 44 -10.55 -10.52 -3.29
CA TYR A 44 -11.75 -11.32 -3.33
C TYR A 44 -11.47 -12.78 -2.96
N TRP A 45 -12.13 -13.25 -1.91
CA TRP A 45 -12.15 -14.66 -1.55
C TRP A 45 -13.43 -15.28 -2.08
N MET A 46 -13.33 -15.96 -3.22
CA MET A 46 -14.48 -16.52 -3.94
C MET A 46 -14.91 -17.84 -3.30
N PHE A 47 -16.16 -17.90 -2.83
CA PHE A 47 -16.84 -19.11 -2.37
C PHE A 47 -16.08 -19.93 -1.30
N GLY A 48 -15.25 -19.30 -0.49
CA GLY A 48 -14.43 -19.97 0.50
C GLY A 48 -13.30 -20.84 -0.09
N ALA A 49 -12.99 -20.68 -1.37
CA ALA A 49 -11.94 -21.45 -2.06
C ALA A 49 -10.56 -20.81 -1.87
N VAL A 50 -10.11 -20.74 -0.62
CA VAL A 50 -8.80 -20.20 -0.24
C VAL A 50 -8.00 -21.24 0.54
N THR A 51 -6.68 -21.21 0.40
CA THR A 51 -5.73 -22.04 1.13
C THR A 51 -4.63 -21.19 1.75
N PRO A 52 -3.93 -21.66 2.79
CA PRO A 52 -2.82 -20.90 3.37
C PRO A 52 -1.73 -20.57 2.34
N GLU A 53 -1.41 -21.51 1.46
CA GLU A 53 -0.39 -21.34 0.42
C GLU A 53 -0.82 -20.29 -0.61
N GLY A 54 -2.09 -20.31 -1.03
CA GLY A 54 -2.67 -19.33 -1.94
C GLY A 54 -2.69 -17.93 -1.32
N ILE A 55 -3.09 -17.82 -0.06
CA ILE A 55 -3.09 -16.56 0.71
C ILE A 55 -1.67 -15.97 0.78
N THR A 56 -0.68 -16.78 1.14
CA THR A 56 0.72 -16.37 1.19
C THR A 56 1.21 -15.90 -0.17
N ALA A 57 0.94 -16.65 -1.23
CA ALA A 57 1.36 -16.30 -2.59
C ALA A 57 0.73 -15.00 -3.09
N ASP A 58 -0.55 -14.76 -2.82
CA ASP A 58 -1.26 -13.54 -3.17
C ASP A 58 -0.66 -12.33 -2.46
N LEU A 59 -0.48 -12.40 -1.14
CA LEU A 59 0.08 -11.30 -0.35
C LEU A 59 1.52 -10.98 -0.75
N GLU A 60 2.35 -12.00 -1.00
CA GLU A 60 3.71 -11.80 -1.52
C GLU A 60 3.71 -11.14 -2.90
N ALA A 61 2.78 -11.48 -3.77
CA ALA A 61 2.63 -10.84 -5.06
C ALA A 61 2.19 -9.38 -4.91
N MET A 62 1.23 -9.09 -4.04
CA MET A 62 0.78 -7.72 -3.74
C MET A 62 1.91 -6.87 -3.16
N HIS A 63 2.65 -7.42 -2.20
CA HIS A 63 3.82 -6.73 -1.62
C HIS A 63 4.89 -6.44 -2.67
N ARG A 64 5.21 -7.40 -3.52
CA ARG A 64 6.24 -7.28 -4.57
C ARG A 64 5.93 -6.17 -5.60
N VAL A 65 4.66 -5.90 -5.87
CA VAL A 65 4.24 -4.79 -6.75
C VAL A 65 4.00 -3.47 -6.02
N GLY A 66 4.29 -3.42 -4.71
CA GLY A 66 4.28 -2.19 -3.92
C GLY A 66 2.94 -1.84 -3.28
N LEU A 67 1.99 -2.78 -3.19
CA LEU A 67 0.76 -2.56 -2.43
C LEU A 67 1.05 -2.48 -0.93
N GLY A 68 0.37 -1.58 -0.23
CA GLY A 68 0.47 -1.37 1.21
C GLY A 68 -0.51 -2.19 2.02
N GLY A 69 -1.51 -2.77 1.37
CA GLY A 69 -2.52 -3.59 2.02
C GLY A 69 -3.62 -4.04 1.08
N ALA A 70 -4.55 -4.83 1.62
CA ALA A 70 -5.70 -5.32 0.87
C ALA A 70 -6.97 -5.31 1.73
N TYR A 71 -8.11 -5.03 1.08
CA TYR A 71 -9.43 -5.16 1.67
C TYR A 71 -9.96 -6.57 1.38
N LEU A 72 -10.03 -7.41 2.40
CA LEU A 72 -10.60 -8.75 2.29
C LEU A 72 -12.10 -8.67 1.98
N MET A 73 -12.50 -9.22 0.84
CA MET A 73 -13.88 -9.23 0.35
C MET A 73 -14.35 -10.69 0.14
N PRO A 74 -14.99 -11.30 1.15
CA PRO A 74 -15.54 -12.63 0.97
C PRO A 74 -16.78 -12.57 0.07
N ILE A 75 -16.77 -13.34 -1.01
CA ILE A 75 -17.86 -13.44 -1.96
C ILE A 75 -18.58 -14.77 -1.77
N LYS A 76 -19.86 -14.71 -1.44
CA LYS A 76 -20.74 -15.89 -1.39
C LYS A 76 -21.19 -16.28 -2.78
N GLY A 77 -21.38 -17.57 -3.01
CA GLY A 77 -22.06 -18.08 -4.18
C GLY A 77 -23.54 -17.71 -4.20
N VAL A 78 -24.17 -17.73 -5.37
CA VAL A 78 -25.62 -17.79 -5.51
C VAL A 78 -26.09 -19.20 -5.10
N GLU A 79 -27.38 -19.39 -4.74
CA GLU A 79 -27.94 -20.67 -4.29
C GLU A 79 -27.70 -21.85 -5.27
N GLN A 80 -27.43 -21.56 -6.54
CA GLN A 80 -27.01 -22.51 -7.57
C GLN A 80 -25.58 -22.21 -8.02
N GLY A 81 -24.70 -21.95 -7.06
CA GLY A 81 -23.32 -21.52 -7.29
C GLY A 81 -22.46 -22.57 -8.01
N PRO A 82 -21.29 -22.13 -8.47
CA PRO A 82 -20.38 -22.99 -9.20
C PRO A 82 -19.88 -24.13 -8.30
N GLN A 83 -19.45 -25.20 -8.93
CA GLN A 83 -18.92 -26.43 -8.33
C GLN A 83 -17.64 -26.25 -7.47
N TYR A 84 -17.28 -25.00 -7.12
CA TYR A 84 -16.06 -24.62 -6.40
C TYR A 84 -16.34 -24.10 -5.00
N GLU A 85 -17.18 -24.77 -4.22
CA GLU A 85 -17.29 -24.43 -2.83
C GLU A 85 -16.05 -24.91 -2.06
N GLY A 86 -15.24 -23.95 -1.63
CA GLY A 86 -14.10 -24.20 -0.76
C GLY A 86 -14.55 -24.51 0.68
N LYS A 87 -13.62 -24.98 1.48
CA LYS A 87 -13.87 -25.35 2.89
C LYS A 87 -14.00 -24.13 3.82
N ALA A 88 -13.41 -22.97 3.43
CA ALA A 88 -13.37 -21.75 4.24
C ALA A 88 -14.62 -20.90 4.02
N GLN A 89 -15.80 -21.47 4.22
CA GLN A 89 -17.05 -20.71 4.15
C GLN A 89 -17.09 -19.62 5.21
N GLN A 90 -17.60 -18.44 4.85
CA GLN A 90 -17.59 -17.25 5.69
C GLN A 90 -18.17 -17.52 7.09
N LEU A 91 -17.44 -17.05 8.11
CA LEU A 91 -17.76 -17.18 9.55
C LEU A 91 -17.61 -18.59 10.12
N THR A 92 -17.17 -19.58 9.37
CA THR A 92 -16.82 -20.90 9.91
C THR A 92 -15.47 -20.86 10.64
N PRO A 93 -15.16 -21.87 11.50
CA PRO A 93 -13.84 -21.96 12.13
C PRO A 93 -12.69 -22.00 11.10
N GLU A 94 -12.91 -22.64 9.94
CA GLU A 94 -11.93 -22.68 8.85
C GLU A 94 -11.68 -21.30 8.28
N TRP A 95 -12.73 -20.53 8.05
CA TRP A 95 -12.62 -19.15 7.57
C TRP A 95 -11.79 -18.27 8.54
N TRP A 96 -12.06 -18.39 9.84
CA TRP A 96 -11.29 -17.65 10.85
C TRP A 96 -9.82 -18.05 10.89
N ARG A 97 -9.50 -19.34 10.63
CA ARG A 97 -8.11 -19.77 10.49
C ARG A 97 -7.43 -19.12 9.29
N MET A 98 -8.13 -19.02 8.16
CA MET A 98 -7.61 -18.34 6.95
C MET A 98 -7.42 -16.85 7.18
N VAL A 99 -8.37 -16.18 7.83
CA VAL A 99 -8.25 -14.75 8.21
C VAL A 99 -7.04 -14.54 9.12
N THR A 100 -6.89 -15.37 10.14
CA THR A 100 -5.74 -15.28 11.06
C THR A 100 -4.42 -15.51 10.33
N HIS A 101 -4.37 -16.45 9.40
CA HIS A 101 -3.20 -16.68 8.57
C HIS A 101 -2.89 -15.47 7.69
N SER A 102 -3.89 -14.90 7.02
CA SER A 102 -3.69 -13.71 6.18
C SER A 102 -3.18 -12.50 6.96
N MET A 103 -3.66 -12.29 8.18
CA MET A 103 -3.17 -11.20 9.06
C MET A 103 -1.70 -11.40 9.46
N ARG A 104 -1.29 -12.63 9.77
CA ARG A 104 0.12 -12.94 10.10
C ARG A 104 1.04 -12.75 8.90
N GLU A 105 0.60 -13.16 7.73
CA GLU A 105 1.37 -13.00 6.49
C GLU A 105 1.48 -11.52 6.09
N ALA A 106 0.39 -10.75 6.21
CA ALA A 106 0.42 -9.31 5.98
C ALA A 106 1.39 -8.60 6.94
N ASP A 107 1.35 -8.94 8.23
CA ASP A 107 2.29 -8.42 9.24
C ASP A 107 3.75 -8.79 8.91
N ARG A 108 4.01 -10.05 8.52
CA ARG A 108 5.34 -10.51 8.08
C ARG A 108 5.89 -9.69 6.91
N LEU A 109 5.02 -9.25 6.02
CA LEU A 109 5.37 -8.49 4.81
C LEU A 109 5.37 -6.97 5.05
N GLY A 110 4.93 -6.49 6.21
CA GLY A 110 4.80 -5.07 6.51
C GLY A 110 3.71 -4.38 5.68
N MET A 111 2.59 -5.06 5.51
CA MET A 111 1.41 -4.59 4.78
C MET A 111 0.30 -4.18 5.73
#